data_3d3f0a831a56b301d0254f6ad6d37996
#
_entry.id   3d3f0a831a56b301d0254f6ad6d37996
#
_cell.length_a   1.000
_cell.length_b   1.000
_cell.length_c   1.000
_cell.angle_alpha   90.00
_cell.angle_beta   90.00
_cell.angle_gamma   90.00
#
_symmetry.space_group_name_H-M   'P 1'
#
loop_
_entity.id
_entity.type
_entity.pdbx_description
1 polymer ?
#
loop_
_entity_poly.entity_id
_entity_poly.type
_entity_poly.pdbx_seq_one_letter_code
_entity_poly.pdbx_strand_id
1 'polypeptide(L)'
;MGLSGWAVALAVAALVSSAATPAPKVARIIIHKSAHTMQLRDKDGAVTTYPVSLGPGGAGVKHREGDKVTPVGHYHVVNRGPSKSFTIFMRLDYPNAEDRKRFNALKADGTLPAGATIGGDIGIHGGTPEGWNKRDDVTTAQRDWTLGCISVEDDEIRAIAKRVPDGKPVDIDDE
;
A
#
# COMPACT_ATOMS: atom_id res chain seq x y z
N MET A 1 45.33 59.28 31.03
CA MET A 1 44.37 58.41 31.68
C MET A 1 43.27 58.14 30.63
N GLY A 2 43.38 57.03 29.91
CA GLY A 2 42.45 56.64 28.87
C GLY A 2 41.61 55.45 29.33
N LEU A 3 40.31 55.61 29.35
CA LEU A 3 39.34 54.56 29.65
C LEU A 3 38.92 53.92 28.36
N SER A 4 39.35 52.66 28.11
CA SER A 4 38.92 51.87 26.97
C SER A 4 37.58 51.22 27.28
N GLY A 5 36.52 51.67 26.63
CA GLY A 5 35.20 51.03 26.70
C GLY A 5 35.13 49.80 25.77
N TRP A 6 34.92 48.64 26.34
CA TRP A 6 34.64 47.40 25.59
C TRP A 6 33.15 47.29 25.31
N ALA A 7 32.76 47.40 24.05
CA ALA A 7 31.42 47.15 23.63
C ALA A 7 31.24 45.63 23.43
N VAL A 8 30.41 45.01 24.26
CA VAL A 8 29.99 43.60 24.08
C VAL A 8 28.81 43.59 23.10
N ALA A 9 29.06 43.09 21.91
CA ALA A 9 28.00 42.86 20.93
C ALA A 9 27.28 41.51 21.25
N LEU A 10 26.03 41.60 21.70
CA LEU A 10 25.16 40.44 21.83
C LEU A 10 24.65 40.01 20.45
N ALA A 11 25.13 38.91 19.92
CA ALA A 11 24.58 38.27 18.73
C ALA A 11 23.32 37.48 19.11
N VAL A 12 22.15 37.99 18.71
CA VAL A 12 20.90 37.25 18.81
C VAL A 12 20.81 36.27 17.66
N ALA A 13 21.05 34.99 17.94
CA ALA A 13 20.84 33.91 17.00
C ALA A 13 19.31 33.68 16.85
N ALA A 14 18.74 34.08 15.73
CA ALA A 14 17.36 33.75 15.36
C ALA A 14 17.27 32.25 15.03
N LEU A 15 16.60 31.49 15.91
CA LEU A 15 16.22 30.09 15.63
C LEU A 15 15.12 30.12 14.54
N VAL A 16 15.52 29.85 13.29
CA VAL A 16 14.58 29.60 12.20
C VAL A 16 13.97 28.23 12.42
N SER A 17 12.80 28.19 13.03
CA SER A 17 11.99 26.97 13.12
C SER A 17 11.51 26.61 11.71
N SER A 18 12.16 25.61 11.10
CA SER A 18 11.68 25.03 9.84
C SER A 18 10.41 24.26 10.13
N ALA A 19 9.25 24.86 9.87
CA ALA A 19 7.99 24.16 9.86
C ALA A 19 8.06 23.09 8.75
N ALA A 20 8.07 21.82 9.13
CA ALA A 20 8.03 20.71 8.17
C ALA A 20 6.76 20.85 7.32
N THR A 21 6.93 21.08 6.02
CA THR A 21 5.81 21.08 5.06
C THR A 21 5.08 19.74 5.18
N PRO A 22 3.76 19.71 5.39
CA PRO A 22 3.02 18.46 5.45
C PRO A 22 3.24 17.68 4.16
N ALA A 23 3.56 16.39 4.29
CA ALA A 23 3.80 15.52 3.13
C ALA A 23 2.61 15.59 2.16
N PRO A 24 2.86 15.73 0.84
CA PRO A 24 1.79 15.84 -0.15
C PRO A 24 0.85 14.63 -0.05
N LYS A 25 -0.46 14.90 -0.18
CA LYS A 25 -1.48 13.84 -0.12
C LYS A 25 -1.48 13.06 -1.42
N VAL A 26 -1.43 11.75 -1.30
CA VAL A 26 -1.49 10.81 -2.42
C VAL A 26 -2.78 11.03 -3.23
N ALA A 27 -2.65 11.09 -4.53
CA ALA A 27 -3.76 11.18 -5.47
C ALA A 27 -4.28 9.79 -5.85
N ARG A 28 -3.36 8.83 -6.08
CA ARG A 28 -3.64 7.47 -6.56
C ARG A 28 -2.57 6.49 -6.08
N ILE A 29 -2.95 5.24 -5.91
CA ILE A 29 -2.05 4.09 -5.72
C ILE A 29 -2.09 3.25 -6.99
N ILE A 30 -0.93 2.76 -7.45
CA ILE A 30 -0.82 1.81 -8.56
C ILE A 30 0.03 0.63 -8.09
N ILE A 31 -0.45 -0.60 -8.32
CA ILE A 31 0.22 -1.83 -7.95
C ILE A 31 0.47 -2.64 -9.22
N HIS A 32 1.74 -2.83 -9.55
CA HIS A 32 2.21 -3.64 -10.67
C HIS A 32 2.61 -5.02 -10.13
N LYS A 33 1.78 -6.04 -10.40
CA LYS A 33 1.94 -7.37 -9.80
C LYS A 33 3.22 -8.07 -10.28
N SER A 34 3.50 -8.04 -11.59
CA SER A 34 4.70 -8.68 -12.14
C SER A 34 6.00 -8.06 -11.61
N ALA A 35 5.99 -6.75 -11.41
CA ALA A 35 7.12 -6.00 -10.86
C ALA A 35 7.21 -6.06 -9.33
N HIS A 36 6.20 -6.58 -8.63
CA HIS A 36 6.08 -6.55 -7.17
C HIS A 36 6.33 -5.16 -6.59
N THR A 37 5.70 -4.15 -7.18
CA THR A 37 5.83 -2.77 -6.74
C THR A 37 4.48 -2.10 -6.52
N MET A 38 4.45 -1.21 -5.52
CA MET A 38 3.35 -0.29 -5.28
C MET A 38 3.86 1.13 -5.39
N GLN A 39 3.22 1.95 -6.22
CA GLN A 39 3.51 3.37 -6.40
C GLN A 39 2.46 4.23 -5.74
N LEU A 40 2.87 5.16 -4.89
CA LEU A 40 2.04 6.28 -4.46
C LEU A 40 2.31 7.45 -5.38
N ARG A 41 1.29 7.92 -6.09
CA ARG A 41 1.37 9.07 -6.97
C ARG A 41 0.67 10.26 -6.33
N ASP A 42 1.39 11.34 -6.13
CA ASP A 42 0.88 12.58 -5.56
C ASP A 42 0.24 13.48 -6.63
N LYS A 43 -0.50 14.49 -6.20
CA LYS A 43 -1.18 15.43 -7.11
C LYS A 43 -0.21 16.28 -7.94
N ASP A 44 0.98 16.52 -7.43
CA ASP A 44 2.07 17.27 -8.08
C ASP A 44 2.94 16.41 -9.01
N GLY A 45 2.60 15.14 -9.16
CA GLY A 45 3.30 14.19 -10.01
C GLY A 45 4.44 13.43 -9.32
N ALA A 46 4.75 13.72 -8.06
CA ALA A 46 5.76 12.95 -7.34
C ALA A 46 5.33 11.48 -7.16
N VAL A 47 6.29 10.57 -7.28
CA VAL A 47 6.08 9.13 -7.18
C VAL A 47 6.98 8.55 -6.09
N THR A 48 6.38 7.79 -5.17
CA THR A 48 7.11 7.00 -4.18
C THR A 48 6.81 5.53 -4.43
N THR A 49 7.84 4.70 -4.60
CA THR A 49 7.70 3.27 -4.90
C THR A 49 8.09 2.42 -3.70
N TYR A 50 7.30 1.40 -3.42
CA TYR A 50 7.51 0.40 -2.37
C TYR A 50 7.55 -1.00 -2.98
N PRO A 51 8.48 -1.87 -2.56
CA PRO A 51 8.41 -3.28 -2.87
C PRO A 51 7.24 -3.93 -2.10
N VAL A 52 6.55 -4.89 -2.72
CA VAL A 52 5.41 -5.56 -2.08
C VAL A 52 5.52 -7.08 -2.17
N SER A 53 4.91 -7.76 -1.18
CA SER A 53 4.56 -9.17 -1.30
C SER A 53 3.07 -9.30 -1.61
N LEU A 54 2.73 -10.29 -2.40
CA LEU A 54 1.39 -10.54 -2.92
C LEU A 54 0.87 -11.92 -2.49
N GLY A 55 -0.23 -12.34 -3.05
CA GLY A 55 -0.70 -13.72 -2.96
C GLY A 55 -0.03 -14.60 -4.02
N PRO A 56 0.40 -15.84 -3.68
CA PRO A 56 1.10 -16.75 -4.61
C PRO A 56 0.17 -17.38 -5.66
N GLY A 57 -1.05 -16.90 -5.81
CA GLY A 57 -2.01 -17.40 -6.80
C GLY A 57 -1.69 -17.01 -8.25
N GLY A 58 -0.65 -16.18 -8.46
CA GLY A 58 -0.16 -15.81 -9.79
C GLY A 58 -0.87 -14.62 -10.43
N ALA A 59 -0.70 -14.51 -11.75
CA ALA A 59 -1.25 -13.43 -12.56
C ALA A 59 -2.78 -13.54 -12.76
N GLY A 60 -3.35 -12.50 -13.33
CA GLY A 60 -4.76 -12.43 -13.69
C GLY A 60 -5.68 -11.99 -12.56
N VAL A 61 -6.97 -12.14 -12.84
CA VAL A 61 -8.03 -11.71 -11.93
C VAL A 61 -8.32 -12.78 -10.87
N LYS A 62 -8.68 -12.33 -9.68
CA LYS A 62 -9.15 -13.20 -8.62
C LYS A 62 -10.55 -13.75 -8.96
N HIS A 63 -10.73 -15.07 -8.85
CA HIS A 63 -11.97 -15.74 -9.19
C HIS A 63 -12.79 -16.14 -7.97
N ARG A 64 -12.14 -16.55 -6.88
CA ARG A 64 -12.83 -17.06 -5.69
C ARG A 64 -11.97 -16.93 -4.44
N GLU A 65 -12.57 -17.14 -3.30
CA GLU A 65 -11.86 -17.33 -2.05
C GLU A 65 -10.92 -18.53 -2.12
N GLY A 66 -9.76 -18.41 -1.50
CA GLY A 66 -8.75 -19.47 -1.44
C GLY A 66 -7.90 -19.68 -2.70
N ASP A 67 -8.12 -18.94 -3.80
CA ASP A 67 -7.24 -18.98 -4.98
C ASP A 67 -5.91 -18.26 -4.76
N LYS A 68 -5.81 -17.50 -3.67
CA LYS A 68 -4.63 -16.71 -3.27
C LYS A 68 -4.16 -15.69 -4.31
N VAL A 69 -5.01 -15.37 -5.28
CA VAL A 69 -4.71 -14.34 -6.29
C VAL A 69 -4.92 -12.96 -5.68
N THR A 70 -3.96 -12.05 -5.85
CA THR A 70 -4.18 -10.63 -5.64
C THR A 70 -5.02 -10.09 -6.80
N PRO A 71 -6.20 -9.49 -6.54
CA PRO A 71 -7.11 -9.15 -7.61
C PRO A 71 -6.55 -8.06 -8.53
N VAL A 72 -6.82 -8.17 -9.83
CA VAL A 72 -6.60 -7.12 -10.83
C VAL A 72 -7.87 -6.31 -10.98
N GLY A 73 -7.76 -4.98 -11.02
CA GLY A 73 -8.91 -4.10 -11.18
C GLY A 73 -8.73 -2.71 -10.59
N HIS A 74 -9.84 -1.98 -10.52
CA HIS A 74 -9.91 -0.63 -9.98
C HIS A 74 -10.65 -0.65 -8.65
N TYR A 75 -10.00 -0.23 -7.60
CA TYR A 75 -10.49 -0.29 -6.22
C TYR A 75 -10.33 1.07 -5.54
N HIS A 76 -10.86 1.16 -4.31
CA HIS A 76 -10.66 2.30 -3.43
C HIS A 76 -10.30 1.82 -2.02
N VAL A 77 -9.50 2.60 -1.33
CA VAL A 77 -9.33 2.43 0.12
C VAL A 77 -10.63 2.85 0.81
N VAL A 78 -11.32 1.92 1.47
CA VAL A 78 -12.61 2.21 2.12
C VAL A 78 -12.50 2.51 3.60
N ASN A 79 -11.52 1.93 4.27
CA ASN A 79 -11.15 2.29 5.63
C ASN A 79 -9.72 1.85 5.95
N ARG A 80 -9.18 2.36 7.05
CA ARG A 80 -7.87 1.97 7.57
C ARG A 80 -7.87 2.04 9.09
N GLY A 81 -7.13 1.14 9.71
CA GLY A 81 -7.02 1.10 11.16
C GLY A 81 -5.89 0.21 11.66
N PRO A 82 -5.62 0.27 12.97
CA PRO A 82 -4.63 -0.59 13.59
C PRO A 82 -5.08 -2.05 13.49
N SER A 83 -4.11 -2.94 13.32
CA SER A 83 -4.29 -4.38 13.29
C SER A 83 -3.27 -5.06 14.17
N LYS A 84 -3.70 -6.06 14.94
CA LYS A 84 -2.79 -6.84 15.79
C LYS A 84 -1.80 -7.68 14.99
N SER A 85 -2.24 -8.19 13.82
CA SER A 85 -1.42 -9.05 12.96
C SER A 85 -0.69 -8.30 11.85
N PHE A 86 -1.20 -7.12 11.45
CA PHE A 86 -0.77 -6.43 10.24
C PHE A 86 -0.34 -4.99 10.49
N THR A 87 -0.08 -4.62 11.74
CA THR A 87 0.30 -3.26 12.14
C THR A 87 -0.77 -2.23 11.80
N ILE A 88 -1.05 -2.03 10.51
CA ILE A 88 -2.19 -1.28 9.97
C ILE A 88 -2.76 -2.09 8.82
N PHE A 89 -4.09 -2.10 8.69
CA PHE A 89 -4.81 -2.69 7.57
C PHE A 89 -5.62 -1.60 6.86
N MET A 90 -5.35 -1.42 5.58
CA MET A 90 -6.04 -0.49 4.70
C MET A 90 -6.92 -1.31 3.75
N ARG A 91 -8.20 -1.43 4.07
CA ARG A 91 -9.16 -2.26 3.34
C ARG A 91 -9.50 -1.64 1.98
N LEU A 92 -9.55 -2.48 0.95
CA LEU A 92 -10.07 -2.14 -0.37
C LEU A 92 -11.54 -2.55 -0.50
N ASP A 93 -12.26 -1.93 -1.44
CA ASP A 93 -13.66 -2.26 -1.78
C ASP A 93 -13.82 -3.54 -2.63
N TYR A 94 -12.82 -4.46 -2.57
CA TYR A 94 -12.96 -5.81 -3.11
C TYR A 94 -13.91 -6.65 -2.23
N PRO A 95 -14.86 -7.43 -2.80
CA PRO A 95 -15.21 -7.47 -4.21
C PRO A 95 -16.16 -6.31 -4.58
N ASN A 96 -15.82 -5.59 -5.64
CA ASN A 96 -16.66 -4.54 -6.20
C ASN A 96 -17.75 -5.12 -7.14
N ALA A 97 -18.48 -4.28 -7.86
CA ALA A 97 -19.56 -4.71 -8.76
C ALA A 97 -19.05 -5.58 -9.93
N GLU A 98 -17.87 -5.25 -10.47
CA GLU A 98 -17.27 -5.99 -11.58
C GLU A 98 -16.79 -7.38 -11.15
N ASP A 99 -16.18 -7.47 -9.97
CA ASP A 99 -15.77 -8.76 -9.39
C ASP A 99 -16.97 -9.67 -9.16
N ARG A 100 -18.05 -9.13 -8.60
CA ARG A 100 -19.31 -9.88 -8.36
C ARG A 100 -19.95 -10.35 -9.67
N LYS A 101 -19.96 -9.49 -10.69
CA LYS A 101 -20.48 -9.83 -12.01
C LYS A 101 -19.68 -11.00 -12.61
N ARG A 102 -18.36 -10.92 -12.58
CA ARG A 102 -17.47 -11.98 -13.07
C ARG A 102 -17.66 -13.29 -12.29
N PHE A 103 -17.66 -13.21 -10.96
CA PHE A 103 -17.88 -14.37 -10.10
C PHE A 103 -19.21 -15.07 -10.39
N ASN A 104 -20.29 -14.31 -10.52
CA ASN A 104 -21.62 -14.85 -10.81
C ASN A 104 -21.68 -15.53 -12.19
N ALA A 105 -21.01 -14.98 -13.20
CA ALA A 105 -20.89 -15.58 -14.51
C ALA A 105 -20.16 -16.94 -14.46
N LEU A 106 -19.01 -17.00 -13.77
CA LEU A 106 -18.24 -18.23 -13.59
C LEU A 106 -18.98 -19.30 -12.76
N LYS A 107 -19.89 -18.89 -11.88
CA LYS A 107 -20.78 -19.84 -11.19
C LYS A 107 -21.90 -20.35 -12.10
N ALA A 108 -22.46 -19.46 -12.92
CA ALA A 108 -23.58 -19.82 -13.80
C ALA A 108 -23.15 -20.79 -14.93
N ASP A 109 -21.94 -20.63 -15.45
CA ASP A 109 -21.38 -21.51 -16.51
C ASP A 109 -20.73 -22.80 -15.97
N GLY A 110 -20.68 -22.98 -14.64
CA GLY A 110 -20.11 -24.17 -13.99
C GLY A 110 -18.59 -24.17 -13.89
N THR A 111 -17.90 -23.10 -14.26
CA THR A 111 -16.44 -22.97 -14.09
C THR A 111 -16.02 -23.01 -12.61
N LEU A 112 -16.84 -22.42 -11.73
CA LEU A 112 -16.63 -22.48 -10.28
C LEU A 112 -17.54 -23.53 -9.63
N PRO A 113 -17.05 -24.25 -8.60
CA PRO A 113 -17.85 -25.16 -7.80
C PRO A 113 -19.09 -24.47 -7.19
N ALA A 114 -20.18 -25.19 -7.04
CA ALA A 114 -21.42 -24.64 -6.47
C ALA A 114 -21.23 -23.99 -5.09
N GLY A 115 -20.34 -24.57 -4.25
CA GLY A 115 -20.00 -24.05 -2.93
C GLY A 115 -18.95 -22.95 -2.91
N ALA A 116 -18.44 -22.49 -4.07
CA ALA A 116 -17.44 -21.43 -4.11
C ALA A 116 -18.00 -20.09 -3.57
N THR A 117 -17.20 -19.39 -2.82
CA THR A 117 -17.43 -18.02 -2.34
C THR A 117 -16.49 -17.05 -3.03
N ILE A 118 -16.91 -15.80 -3.18
CA ILE A 118 -16.08 -14.77 -3.81
C ILE A 118 -14.96 -14.32 -2.87
N GLY A 119 -15.17 -14.45 -1.55
CA GLY A 119 -14.28 -13.95 -0.51
C GLY A 119 -14.38 -12.43 -0.32
N GLY A 120 -13.39 -11.88 0.36
CA GLY A 120 -13.33 -10.45 0.72
C GLY A 120 -12.05 -10.14 1.45
N ASP A 121 -12.09 -9.05 2.23
CA ASP A 121 -11.00 -8.63 3.12
C ASP A 121 -9.63 -8.47 2.43
N ILE A 122 -9.65 -8.01 1.20
CA ILE A 122 -8.42 -7.59 0.49
C ILE A 122 -8.03 -6.20 0.96
N GLY A 123 -6.74 -6.01 1.21
CA GLY A 123 -6.20 -4.74 1.67
C GLY A 123 -4.70 -4.61 1.46
N ILE A 124 -4.20 -3.40 1.75
CA ILE A 124 -2.77 -3.09 1.85
C ILE A 124 -2.44 -3.09 3.34
N HIS A 125 -1.39 -3.82 3.76
CA HIS A 125 -1.10 -3.99 5.17
C HIS A 125 0.40 -4.21 5.45
N GLY A 126 0.78 -4.07 6.71
CA GLY A 126 2.09 -4.46 7.23
C GLY A 126 2.13 -5.93 7.68
N GLY A 127 3.00 -6.25 8.62
CA GLY A 127 3.21 -7.61 9.12
C GLY A 127 4.15 -8.45 8.26
N THR A 128 4.74 -7.87 7.23
CA THR A 128 5.86 -8.47 6.51
C THR A 128 7.08 -8.50 7.43
N PRO A 129 7.80 -9.62 7.53
CA PRO A 129 9.05 -9.66 8.29
C PRO A 129 10.02 -8.58 7.79
N GLU A 130 10.73 -7.93 8.73
CA GLU A 130 11.65 -6.84 8.41
C GLU A 130 12.67 -7.26 7.33
N GLY A 131 12.81 -6.41 6.33
CA GLY A 131 13.71 -6.64 5.20
C GLY A 131 13.25 -7.73 4.21
N TRP A 132 12.10 -8.38 4.44
CA TRP A 132 11.64 -9.48 3.59
C TRP A 132 11.45 -9.07 2.14
N ASN A 133 10.80 -7.92 1.91
CA ASN A 133 10.56 -7.40 0.57
C ASN A 133 11.82 -6.87 -0.13
N LYS A 134 12.91 -6.69 0.61
CA LYS A 134 14.18 -6.11 0.15
C LYS A 134 15.29 -7.16 -0.01
N ARG A 135 14.97 -8.45 0.14
CA ARG A 135 15.94 -9.53 0.03
C ARG A 135 16.34 -9.75 -1.42
N ASP A 136 17.65 -9.81 -1.66
CA ASP A 136 18.23 -10.07 -2.99
C ASP A 136 18.45 -11.56 -3.26
N ASP A 137 18.44 -12.40 -2.21
CA ASP A 137 18.70 -13.84 -2.27
C ASP A 137 17.50 -14.70 -2.64
N VAL A 138 16.31 -14.09 -2.82
CA VAL A 138 15.08 -14.77 -3.23
C VAL A 138 14.39 -14.02 -4.36
N THR A 139 13.69 -14.75 -5.22
CA THR A 139 12.85 -14.14 -6.27
C THR A 139 11.64 -13.44 -5.64
N THR A 140 11.04 -12.50 -6.36
CA THR A 140 9.82 -11.82 -5.94
C THR A 140 8.68 -12.81 -5.67
N ALA A 141 8.51 -13.82 -6.53
CA ALA A 141 7.51 -14.87 -6.35
C ALA A 141 7.71 -15.71 -5.06
N GLN A 142 8.96 -15.88 -4.60
CA GLN A 142 9.25 -16.60 -3.35
C GLN A 142 8.90 -15.76 -2.11
N ARG A 143 8.69 -14.46 -2.25
CA ARG A 143 8.27 -13.56 -1.18
C ARG A 143 6.75 -13.54 -0.99
N ASP A 144 5.98 -14.03 -1.97
CA ASP A 144 4.53 -14.02 -1.93
C ASP A 144 4.00 -14.99 -0.87
N TRP A 145 3.25 -14.46 0.09
CA TRP A 145 2.78 -15.21 1.25
C TRP A 145 1.33 -14.91 1.66
N THR A 146 0.73 -13.85 1.08
CA THR A 146 -0.60 -13.43 1.48
C THR A 146 -1.71 -14.32 0.89
N LEU A 147 -2.93 -14.13 1.35
CA LEU A 147 -4.09 -14.81 0.75
C LEU A 147 -4.74 -13.98 -0.38
N GLY A 148 -4.01 -13.00 -0.90
CA GLY A 148 -4.45 -12.09 -1.95
C GLY A 148 -4.33 -10.60 -1.58
N CYS A 149 -3.90 -10.27 -0.38
CA CYS A 149 -3.59 -8.91 0.05
C CYS A 149 -2.25 -8.43 -0.53
N ILE A 150 -2.01 -7.14 -0.37
CA ILE A 150 -0.75 -6.47 -0.71
C ILE A 150 -0.02 -6.16 0.60
N SER A 151 1.14 -6.75 0.82
CA SER A 151 1.91 -6.59 2.04
C SER A 151 3.16 -5.75 1.83
N VAL A 152 3.39 -4.81 2.73
CA VAL A 152 4.60 -3.98 2.84
C VAL A 152 5.21 -4.15 4.23
N GLU A 153 6.38 -3.59 4.48
CA GLU A 153 6.99 -3.62 5.80
C GLU A 153 6.26 -2.69 6.79
N ASP A 154 6.45 -2.91 8.07
CA ASP A 154 5.73 -2.22 9.14
C ASP A 154 5.96 -0.71 9.21
N ASP A 155 7.17 -0.25 8.95
CA ASP A 155 7.50 1.16 8.86
C ASP A 155 6.89 1.80 7.60
N GLU A 156 6.86 1.06 6.49
CA GLU A 156 6.27 1.48 5.23
C GLU A 156 4.77 1.68 5.36
N ILE A 157 4.03 0.70 5.93
CA ILE A 157 2.57 0.86 6.08
C ILE A 157 2.21 2.03 7.01
N ARG A 158 3.02 2.31 8.04
CA ARG A 158 2.82 3.49 8.90
C ARG A 158 3.01 4.80 8.13
N ALA A 159 3.98 4.86 7.24
CA ALA A 159 4.22 6.03 6.38
C ALA A 159 3.12 6.20 5.33
N ILE A 160 2.72 5.10 4.67
CA ILE A 160 1.66 5.07 3.67
C ILE A 160 0.31 5.52 4.26
N ALA A 161 -0.08 4.96 5.40
CA ALA A 161 -1.36 5.28 6.04
C ALA A 161 -1.48 6.75 6.47
N LYS A 162 -0.38 7.44 6.74
CA LYS A 162 -0.38 8.89 7.04
C LYS A 162 -0.65 9.74 5.80
N ARG A 163 -0.26 9.25 4.61
CA ARG A 163 -0.36 9.99 3.33
C ARG A 163 -1.62 9.67 2.54
N VAL A 164 -2.16 8.45 2.71
CA VAL A 164 -3.30 7.93 1.94
C VAL A 164 -4.58 8.00 2.76
N PRO A 165 -5.45 8.99 2.55
CA PRO A 165 -6.78 9.01 3.17
C PRO A 165 -7.72 7.98 2.54
N ASP A 166 -8.81 7.66 3.22
CA ASP A 166 -9.89 6.86 2.67
C ASP A 166 -10.48 7.50 1.41
N GLY A 167 -11.06 6.70 0.54
CA GLY A 167 -11.59 7.10 -0.77
C GLY A 167 -10.52 7.22 -1.87
N LYS A 168 -9.26 6.86 -1.62
CA LYS A 168 -8.22 6.95 -2.65
C LYS A 168 -8.32 5.79 -3.63
N PRO A 169 -8.24 6.08 -4.95
CA PRO A 169 -8.23 5.04 -5.97
C PRO A 169 -6.95 4.21 -5.90
N VAL A 170 -7.14 2.91 -6.13
CA VAL A 170 -6.10 1.87 -6.18
C VAL A 170 -6.28 1.08 -7.45
N ASP A 171 -5.35 1.20 -8.37
CA ASP A 171 -5.30 0.40 -9.59
C ASP A 171 -4.33 -0.77 -9.38
N ILE A 172 -4.76 -1.97 -9.71
CA ILE A 172 -3.94 -3.19 -9.62
C ILE A 172 -3.92 -3.82 -11.00
N ASP A 173 -2.75 -4.00 -11.57
CA ASP A 173 -2.53 -4.61 -12.88
C ASP A 173 -1.47 -5.73 -12.81
N ASP A 174 -1.34 -6.48 -13.91
CA ASP A 174 -0.35 -7.56 -14.05
C ASP A 174 0.97 -7.09 -14.71
N GLU A 175 1.10 -5.79 -15.00
CA GLU A 175 2.32 -5.22 -15.57
C GLU A 175 3.51 -5.27 -14.62
#